data_0752d55f88b7689162a7ca8760e047fc
#
_entry.id   0752d55f88b7689162a7ca8760e047fc
#
_cell.length_a   1.000
_cell.length_b   1.000
_cell.length_c   1.000
_cell.angle_alpha   90.00
_cell.angle_beta   90.00
_cell.angle_gamma   90.00
#
_symmetry.space_group_name_H-M   'P 1'
#
loop_
_entity.id
_entity.type
_entity.pdbx_description
1 polymer ?
#
loop_
_entity_poly.entity_id
_entity_poly.type
_entity_poly.pdbx_seq_one_letter_code
_entity_poly.pdbx_strand_id
1 'polypeptide(L)'
;MEPTARADFSRTWALVPIRGLETAKTRLGEDLDPEERIELVTRLLRQTLIATRDARRIDGTIVVTMDPAAAGIAKELRAVGLVERAPGLNQAIEAARSVAIARGATAILVLPADLPSVAAESVDDLLARASRAAPAPHDEARAPVVALVPDRHGQGTNALVVSPPDAIAPAFGGRSRETHQRAAVAACARFLELDGPLSLDLDTPADLIAAEATLGSLRG
;
A
#
# COMPACT_ATOMS: atom_id res chain seq x y z
N MET A 1 -19.69 25.11 2.13
CA MET A 1 -18.38 24.46 1.85
C MET A 1 -17.88 23.94 3.18
N GLU A 2 -17.96 22.61 3.38
CA GLU A 2 -17.43 22.02 4.61
C GLU A 2 -15.92 22.32 4.72
N PRO A 3 -15.41 22.56 5.93
CA PRO A 3 -13.99 22.84 6.11
C PRO A 3 -13.18 21.65 5.60
N THR A 4 -12.28 21.90 4.65
CA THR A 4 -11.34 20.89 4.14
C THR A 4 -10.63 20.25 5.33
N ALA A 5 -10.77 18.94 5.49
CA ALA A 5 -10.21 18.24 6.62
C ALA A 5 -8.68 18.32 6.56
N ARG A 6 -8.05 18.59 7.70
CA ARG A 6 -6.60 18.76 7.85
C ARG A 6 -5.91 17.40 7.85
N ALA A 7 -4.72 17.32 7.22
CA ALA A 7 -3.86 16.15 7.33
C ALA A 7 -3.39 15.94 8.79
N ASP A 8 -3.50 14.70 9.25
CA ASP A 8 -3.08 14.23 10.57
C ASP A 8 -2.47 12.83 10.42
N PHE A 9 -1.30 12.60 10.97
CA PHE A 9 -0.56 11.34 10.93
C PHE A 9 -0.38 10.73 12.32
N SER A 10 -1.23 11.12 13.28
CA SER A 10 -1.16 10.62 14.65
C SER A 10 -1.58 9.15 14.76
N ARG A 11 -2.38 8.65 13.82
CA ARG A 11 -2.82 7.25 13.75
C ARG A 11 -2.86 6.79 12.31
N THR A 12 -1.78 6.18 11.85
CA THR A 12 -1.67 5.68 10.48
C THR A 12 -1.92 4.18 10.41
N TRP A 13 -2.80 3.76 9.51
CA TRP A 13 -3.09 2.34 9.24
C TRP A 13 -2.61 1.92 7.87
N ALA A 14 -1.93 0.77 7.80
CA ALA A 14 -1.57 0.14 6.53
C ALA A 14 -2.73 -0.71 6.00
N LEU A 15 -3.04 -0.56 4.72
CA LEU A 15 -4.01 -1.37 3.98
C LEU A 15 -3.24 -2.20 2.96
N VAL A 16 -3.24 -3.52 3.13
CA VAL A 16 -2.50 -4.46 2.28
C VAL A 16 -3.49 -5.28 1.45
N PRO A 17 -3.79 -4.85 0.23
CA PRO A 17 -4.67 -5.61 -0.66
C PRO A 17 -3.91 -6.79 -1.27
N ILE A 18 -4.53 -7.97 -1.26
CA ILE A 18 -4.06 -9.15 -1.96
C ILE A 18 -5.25 -9.97 -2.45
N ARG A 19 -5.27 -10.35 -3.72
CA ARG A 19 -6.39 -11.10 -4.29
C ARG A 19 -6.49 -12.50 -3.70
N GLY A 20 -5.38 -13.24 -3.65
CA GLY A 20 -5.25 -14.58 -3.10
C GLY A 20 -3.87 -15.15 -3.41
N LEU A 21 -3.44 -16.14 -2.63
CA LEU A 21 -2.10 -16.74 -2.78
C LEU A 21 -1.95 -17.49 -4.12
N GLU A 22 -2.97 -18.24 -4.51
CA GLU A 22 -2.96 -19.03 -5.76
C GLU A 22 -3.19 -18.19 -7.02
N THR A 23 -3.96 -17.10 -6.89
CA THR A 23 -4.41 -16.27 -8.02
C THR A 23 -3.53 -15.06 -8.28
N ALA A 24 -2.60 -14.76 -7.39
CA ALA A 24 -1.65 -13.68 -7.57
C ALA A 24 -0.50 -14.09 -8.52
N LYS A 25 0.08 -13.08 -9.20
CA LYS A 25 1.30 -13.23 -10.01
C LYS A 25 1.23 -14.29 -11.13
N THR A 26 0.07 -14.47 -11.74
CA THR A 26 -0.11 -15.46 -12.84
C THR A 26 0.81 -15.20 -14.04
N ARG A 27 1.30 -13.97 -14.24
CA ARG A 27 2.27 -13.62 -15.29
C ARG A 27 3.67 -14.18 -15.05
N LEU A 28 3.99 -14.60 -13.82
CA LEU A 28 5.23 -15.31 -13.49
C LEU A 28 5.15 -16.82 -13.78
N GLY A 29 4.00 -17.33 -14.26
CA GLY A 29 3.78 -18.75 -14.52
C GLY A 29 4.59 -19.34 -15.68
N GLU A 30 5.33 -18.51 -16.45
CA GLU A 30 6.29 -18.97 -17.45
C GLU A 30 7.64 -19.38 -16.81
N ASP A 31 7.98 -18.80 -15.65
CA ASP A 31 9.26 -19.00 -14.96
C ASP A 31 9.15 -19.73 -13.61
N LEU A 32 7.96 -19.75 -13.03
CA LEU A 32 7.69 -20.38 -11.73
C LEU A 32 6.54 -21.38 -11.88
N ASP A 33 6.70 -22.55 -11.31
CA ASP A 33 5.59 -23.47 -11.17
C ASP A 33 4.54 -22.95 -10.15
N PRO A 34 3.34 -23.57 -10.08
CA PRO A 34 2.29 -23.08 -9.18
C PRO A 34 2.69 -23.08 -7.70
N GLU A 35 3.49 -24.04 -7.23
CA GLU A 35 3.92 -24.16 -5.84
C GLU A 35 4.95 -23.08 -5.51
N GLU A 36 5.97 -22.89 -6.36
CA GLU A 36 6.97 -21.83 -6.24
C GLU A 36 6.33 -20.43 -6.25
N ARG A 37 5.30 -20.24 -7.07
CA ARG A 37 4.58 -18.97 -7.13
C ARG A 37 3.80 -18.69 -5.84
N ILE A 38 3.10 -19.69 -5.29
CA ILE A 38 2.39 -19.56 -4.00
C ILE A 38 3.38 -19.27 -2.88
N GLU A 39 4.54 -19.94 -2.87
CA GLU A 39 5.57 -19.70 -1.88
C GLU A 39 6.13 -18.28 -1.97
N LEU A 40 6.44 -17.80 -3.18
CA LEU A 40 6.89 -16.42 -3.40
C LEU A 40 5.85 -15.41 -2.91
N VAL A 41 4.58 -15.56 -3.29
CA VAL A 41 3.50 -14.66 -2.88
C VAL A 41 3.30 -14.67 -1.36
N THR A 42 3.37 -15.85 -0.75
CA THR A 42 3.27 -16.02 0.71
C THR A 42 4.42 -15.31 1.42
N ARG A 43 5.64 -15.45 0.91
CA ARG A 43 6.83 -14.79 1.46
C ARG A 43 6.71 -13.27 1.36
N LEU A 44 6.32 -12.74 0.21
CA LEU A 44 6.13 -11.30 0.00
C LEU A 44 5.04 -10.73 0.93
N LEU A 45 3.92 -11.44 1.08
CA LEU A 45 2.89 -11.04 2.04
C LEU A 45 3.44 -11.00 3.47
N ARG A 46 4.14 -12.05 3.91
CA ARG A 46 4.75 -12.10 5.24
C ARG A 46 5.77 -10.96 5.44
N GLN A 47 6.60 -10.70 4.45
CA GLN A 47 7.58 -9.60 4.47
C GLN A 47 6.88 -8.24 4.63
N THR A 48 5.83 -7.98 3.84
CA THR A 48 5.04 -6.74 3.93
C THR A 48 4.40 -6.58 5.31
N LEU A 49 3.86 -7.66 5.88
CA LEU A 49 3.25 -7.63 7.21
C LEU A 49 4.27 -7.43 8.32
N ILE A 50 5.45 -8.02 8.21
CA ILE A 50 6.55 -7.79 9.15
C ILE A 50 7.01 -6.33 9.05
N ALA A 51 7.21 -5.80 7.85
CA ALA A 51 7.61 -4.42 7.63
C ALA A 51 6.59 -3.42 8.23
N THR A 52 5.30 -3.63 8.00
CA THR A 52 4.25 -2.76 8.56
C THR A 52 4.07 -2.91 10.07
N ARG A 53 4.28 -4.10 10.63
CA ARG A 53 4.24 -4.35 12.07
C ARG A 53 5.40 -3.67 12.80
N ASP A 54 6.60 -3.71 12.22
CA ASP A 54 7.84 -3.24 12.85
C ASP A 54 8.08 -1.74 12.57
N ALA A 55 7.36 -1.14 11.61
CA ALA A 55 7.38 0.29 11.35
C ALA A 55 6.79 1.08 12.52
N ARG A 56 7.52 2.11 12.98
CA ARG A 56 7.18 2.93 14.16
C ARG A 56 5.99 3.87 13.92
N ARG A 57 5.66 4.12 12.65
CA ARG A 57 4.61 5.07 12.23
C ARG A 57 3.33 4.38 11.80
N ILE A 58 3.23 3.05 11.97
CA ILE A 58 2.03 2.27 11.68
C ILE A 58 1.40 1.81 12.99
N ASP A 59 0.13 2.16 13.20
CA ASP A 59 -0.65 1.79 14.38
C ASP A 59 -1.42 0.47 14.19
N GLY A 60 -1.63 0.06 12.96
CA GLY A 60 -2.27 -1.20 12.63
C GLY A 60 -2.24 -1.52 11.15
N THR A 61 -2.42 -2.80 10.84
CA THR A 61 -2.43 -3.29 9.46
C THR A 61 -3.70 -4.09 9.18
N ILE A 62 -4.31 -3.84 8.04
CA ILE A 62 -5.45 -4.59 7.51
C ILE A 62 -5.04 -5.26 6.21
N VAL A 63 -5.07 -6.57 6.15
CA VAL A 63 -5.02 -7.33 4.90
C VAL A 63 -6.43 -7.48 4.40
N VAL A 64 -6.71 -7.01 3.19
CA VAL A 64 -7.99 -7.23 2.53
C VAL A 64 -7.81 -8.21 1.38
N THR A 65 -8.59 -9.29 1.42
CA THR A 65 -8.41 -10.42 0.51
C THR A 65 -9.72 -11.19 0.30
N MET A 66 -9.80 -11.96 -0.77
CA MET A 66 -10.84 -12.99 -0.96
C MET A 66 -10.41 -14.36 -0.40
N ASP A 67 -9.14 -14.51 -0.01
CA ASP A 67 -8.52 -15.77 0.37
C ASP A 67 -8.42 -15.91 1.90
N PRO A 68 -9.15 -16.88 2.50
CA PRO A 68 -9.07 -17.13 3.94
C PRO A 68 -7.67 -17.51 4.43
N ALA A 69 -6.83 -18.13 3.59
CA ALA A 69 -5.45 -18.48 3.97
C ALA A 69 -4.59 -17.23 4.12
N ALA A 70 -4.68 -16.27 3.18
CA ALA A 70 -4.00 -14.97 3.31
C ALA A 70 -4.50 -14.19 4.54
N ALA A 71 -5.81 -14.23 4.84
CA ALA A 71 -6.36 -13.63 6.06
C ALA A 71 -5.88 -14.34 7.33
N GLY A 72 -5.62 -15.64 7.26
CA GLY A 72 -5.00 -16.43 8.34
C GLY A 72 -3.58 -15.96 8.63
N ILE A 73 -2.74 -15.79 7.60
CA ILE A 73 -1.38 -15.24 7.71
C ILE A 73 -1.39 -13.85 8.35
N ALA A 74 -2.36 -13.00 7.97
CA ALA A 74 -2.52 -11.69 8.58
C ALA A 74 -2.69 -11.78 10.11
N LYS A 75 -3.57 -12.66 10.58
CA LYS A 75 -3.82 -12.87 12.01
C LYS A 75 -2.60 -13.40 12.74
N GLU A 76 -1.85 -14.34 12.16
CA GLU A 76 -0.59 -14.86 12.73
C GLU A 76 0.40 -13.72 12.99
N LEU A 77 0.48 -12.74 12.10
CA LEU A 77 1.38 -11.59 12.17
C LEU A 77 0.76 -10.35 12.83
N ARG A 78 -0.35 -10.53 13.58
CA ARG A 78 -1.04 -9.50 14.37
C ARG A 78 -1.70 -8.40 13.52
N ALA A 79 -1.96 -8.67 12.24
CA ALA A 79 -2.76 -7.83 11.38
C ALA A 79 -4.24 -8.26 11.38
N VAL A 80 -5.11 -7.38 10.95
CA VAL A 80 -6.53 -7.68 10.74
C VAL A 80 -6.70 -8.35 9.39
N GLY A 81 -7.14 -9.59 9.36
CA GLY A 81 -7.54 -10.27 8.12
C GLY A 81 -9.00 -9.94 7.80
N LEU A 82 -9.23 -9.14 6.77
CA LEU A 82 -10.56 -8.80 6.26
C LEU A 82 -10.83 -9.63 5.01
N VAL A 83 -11.71 -10.64 5.15
CA VAL A 83 -12.16 -11.42 3.99
C VAL A 83 -13.33 -10.69 3.35
N GLU A 84 -13.08 -10.09 2.18
CA GLU A 84 -14.05 -9.27 1.45
C GLU A 84 -14.24 -9.84 0.04
N ARG A 85 -15.50 -10.02 -0.35
CA ARG A 85 -15.88 -10.52 -1.68
C ARG A 85 -16.13 -9.38 -2.68
N ALA A 86 -15.44 -8.26 -2.50
CA ALA A 86 -15.56 -7.14 -3.40
C ALA A 86 -15.12 -7.51 -4.83
N PRO A 87 -15.84 -7.05 -5.86
CA PRO A 87 -15.59 -7.45 -7.25
C PRO A 87 -14.30 -6.87 -7.83
N GLY A 88 -13.59 -6.00 -7.10
CA GLY A 88 -12.38 -5.35 -7.62
C GLY A 88 -11.47 -4.81 -6.53
N LEU A 89 -10.22 -4.51 -6.92
CA LEU A 89 -9.16 -4.02 -6.04
C LEU A 89 -9.57 -2.76 -5.28
N ASN A 90 -10.12 -1.77 -6.00
CA ASN A 90 -10.47 -0.47 -5.39
C ASN A 90 -11.61 -0.61 -4.38
N GLN A 91 -12.61 -1.45 -4.64
CA GLN A 91 -13.68 -1.73 -3.68
C GLN A 91 -13.17 -2.46 -2.43
N ALA A 92 -12.22 -3.38 -2.59
CA ALA A 92 -11.58 -4.05 -1.46
C ALA A 92 -10.78 -3.07 -0.59
N ILE A 93 -10.02 -2.17 -1.22
CA ILE A 93 -9.29 -1.10 -0.50
C ILE A 93 -10.27 -0.18 0.23
N GLU A 94 -11.41 0.16 -0.41
CA GLU A 94 -12.46 1.00 0.19
C GLU A 94 -13.07 0.35 1.44
N ALA A 95 -13.32 -0.95 1.40
CA ALA A 95 -13.79 -1.71 2.56
C ALA A 95 -12.75 -1.69 3.70
N ALA A 96 -11.48 -1.91 3.38
CA ALA A 96 -10.39 -1.82 4.37
C ALA A 96 -10.25 -0.40 4.94
N ARG A 97 -10.36 0.64 4.10
CA ARG A 97 -10.35 2.04 4.53
C ARG A 97 -11.46 2.34 5.53
N SER A 98 -12.67 1.87 5.25
CA SER A 98 -13.81 2.06 6.14
C SER A 98 -13.57 1.41 7.52
N VAL A 99 -12.96 0.23 7.55
CA VAL A 99 -12.56 -0.44 8.81
C VAL A 99 -11.47 0.34 9.53
N ALA A 100 -10.47 0.88 8.81
CA ALA A 100 -9.41 1.71 9.40
C ALA A 100 -9.98 2.98 10.02
N ILE A 101 -10.87 3.70 9.32
CA ILE A 101 -11.57 4.89 9.83
C ILE A 101 -12.37 4.57 11.09
N ALA A 102 -13.14 3.48 11.07
CA ALA A 102 -13.90 3.04 12.25
C ALA A 102 -13.01 2.70 13.45
N ARG A 103 -11.72 2.41 13.22
CA ARG A 103 -10.70 2.19 14.25
C ARG A 103 -9.93 3.47 14.60
N GLY A 104 -10.34 4.60 14.08
CA GLY A 104 -9.78 5.91 14.39
C GLY A 104 -8.53 6.26 13.59
N ALA A 105 -8.34 5.68 12.39
CA ALA A 105 -7.25 6.11 11.50
C ALA A 105 -7.40 7.57 11.11
N THR A 106 -6.33 8.33 11.20
CA THR A 106 -6.22 9.71 10.71
C THR A 106 -5.43 9.80 9.40
N ALA A 107 -4.70 8.73 9.08
CA ALA A 107 -4.03 8.53 7.81
C ALA A 107 -4.06 7.04 7.41
N ILE A 108 -3.96 6.76 6.13
CA ILE A 108 -3.78 5.41 5.59
C ILE A 108 -2.56 5.34 4.68
N LEU A 109 -1.93 4.17 4.67
CA LEU A 109 -0.94 3.75 3.68
C LEU A 109 -1.50 2.54 2.94
N VAL A 110 -1.83 2.67 1.66
CA VAL A 110 -2.12 1.50 0.81
C VAL A 110 -0.80 0.96 0.28
N LEU A 111 -0.50 -0.30 0.59
CA LEU A 111 0.77 -0.96 0.29
C LEU A 111 0.49 -2.38 -0.22
N PRO A 112 0.51 -2.63 -1.54
CA PRO A 112 0.38 -3.96 -2.12
C PRO A 112 1.45 -4.94 -1.61
N ALA A 113 1.10 -6.22 -1.54
CA ALA A 113 1.97 -7.26 -0.99
C ALA A 113 2.95 -7.85 -2.04
N ASP A 114 3.44 -7.06 -2.98
CA ASP A 114 4.29 -7.49 -4.09
C ASP A 114 5.58 -6.68 -4.24
N LEU A 115 5.94 -5.94 -3.20
CA LEU A 115 7.12 -5.09 -3.16
C LEU A 115 8.29 -5.83 -2.47
N PRO A 116 9.26 -6.36 -3.22
CA PRO A 116 10.31 -7.20 -2.65
C PRO A 116 11.31 -6.43 -1.76
N SER A 117 11.37 -5.11 -1.92
CA SER A 117 12.27 -4.23 -1.15
C SER A 117 11.59 -3.59 0.06
N VAL A 118 10.37 -4.03 0.43
CA VAL A 118 9.66 -3.45 1.57
C VAL A 118 10.35 -3.81 2.88
N ALA A 119 10.60 -2.78 3.70
CA ALA A 119 11.18 -2.89 5.04
C ALA A 119 10.54 -1.83 5.97
N ALA A 120 10.65 -2.02 7.27
CA ALA A 120 10.09 -1.07 8.25
C ALA A 120 10.65 0.35 8.06
N GLU A 121 11.95 0.44 7.77
CA GLU A 121 12.63 1.71 7.52
C GLU A 121 12.09 2.43 6.28
N SER A 122 11.79 1.70 5.20
CA SER A 122 11.23 2.30 3.97
C SER A 122 9.80 2.79 4.18
N VAL A 123 9.02 2.09 5.00
CA VAL A 123 7.67 2.52 5.41
C VAL A 123 7.75 3.76 6.30
N ASP A 124 8.64 3.77 7.30
CA ASP A 124 8.82 4.91 8.20
C ASP A 124 9.33 6.16 7.45
N ASP A 125 10.27 6.02 6.50
CA ASP A 125 10.76 7.13 5.68
C ASP A 125 9.65 7.73 4.80
N LEU A 126 8.89 6.88 4.11
CA LEU A 126 7.75 7.30 3.30
C LEU A 126 6.75 8.14 4.13
N LEU A 127 6.33 7.62 5.29
CA LEU A 127 5.39 8.31 6.17
C LEU A 127 5.99 9.58 6.79
N ALA A 128 7.28 9.58 7.12
CA ALA A 128 7.97 10.77 7.61
C ALA A 128 8.04 11.88 6.55
N ARG A 129 8.31 11.53 5.30
CA ARG A 129 8.32 12.48 4.17
C ARG A 129 6.92 13.04 3.91
N ALA A 130 5.89 12.17 3.90
CA ALA A 130 4.49 12.58 3.74
C ALA A 130 4.04 13.50 4.89
N SER A 131 4.36 13.16 6.14
CA SER A 131 3.94 13.95 7.31
C SER A 131 4.60 15.34 7.37
N ARG A 132 5.85 15.47 6.89
CA ARG A 132 6.52 16.79 6.80
C ARG A 132 5.85 17.74 5.81
N ALA A 133 5.10 17.23 4.85
CA ALA A 133 4.31 18.05 3.95
C ALA A 133 2.97 18.51 4.54
N ALA A 134 2.56 17.95 5.68
CA ALA A 134 1.35 18.42 6.36
C ALA A 134 1.53 19.87 6.81
N PRO A 135 0.47 20.72 6.69
CA PRO A 135 0.50 22.09 7.20
C PRO A 135 0.85 22.12 8.69
N ALA A 136 1.63 23.12 9.11
CA ALA A 136 1.92 23.31 10.54
C ALA A 136 0.63 23.49 11.38
N PRO A 137 0.63 23.15 12.68
CA PRO A 137 -0.56 23.25 13.53
C PRO A 137 -1.25 24.62 13.53
N HIS A 138 -0.49 25.68 13.29
CA HIS A 138 -0.96 27.07 13.29
C HIS A 138 -1.17 27.64 11.87
N ASP A 139 -0.96 26.83 10.82
CA ASP A 139 -1.18 27.25 9.45
C ASP A 139 -2.70 27.24 9.17
N GLU A 140 -3.25 28.37 8.71
CA GLU A 140 -4.66 28.48 8.32
C GLU A 140 -4.99 27.65 7.07
N ALA A 141 -3.98 27.32 6.27
CA ALA A 141 -4.11 26.45 5.10
C ALA A 141 -4.29 25.00 5.51
N ARG A 142 -5.53 24.63 5.88
CA ARG A 142 -5.92 23.23 6.09
C ARG A 142 -5.95 22.52 4.74
N ALA A 143 -5.00 21.63 4.48
CA ALA A 143 -4.98 20.86 3.27
C ALA A 143 -4.78 19.36 3.58
N PRO A 144 -5.47 18.45 2.90
CA PRO A 144 -5.14 17.04 2.89
C PRO A 144 -3.74 16.83 2.34
N VAL A 145 -3.14 15.67 2.65
CA VAL A 145 -1.88 15.22 2.05
C VAL A 145 -2.14 13.93 1.28
N VAL A 146 -1.67 13.88 0.05
CA VAL A 146 -1.63 12.69 -0.79
C VAL A 146 -0.19 12.52 -1.24
N ALA A 147 0.45 11.43 -0.83
CA ALA A 147 1.78 11.07 -1.30
C ALA A 147 1.76 9.69 -1.95
N LEU A 148 2.47 9.52 -3.05
CA LEU A 148 2.57 8.23 -3.71
C LEU A 148 4.02 7.90 -4.11
N VAL A 149 4.30 6.61 -4.19
CA VAL A 149 5.47 6.07 -4.86
C VAL A 149 4.99 5.43 -6.16
N PRO A 150 5.44 5.90 -7.32
CA PRO A 150 5.08 5.29 -8.59
C PRO A 150 5.75 3.92 -8.76
N ASP A 151 5.20 3.09 -9.65
CA ASP A 151 5.90 1.92 -10.14
C ASP A 151 7.17 2.32 -10.93
N ARG A 152 8.04 1.37 -11.20
CA ARG A 152 9.28 1.61 -11.96
C ARG A 152 9.05 2.14 -13.38
N HIS A 153 7.85 1.95 -13.94
CA HIS A 153 7.45 2.45 -15.26
C HIS A 153 6.84 3.85 -15.21
N GLY A 154 6.59 4.37 -14.02
CA GLY A 154 6.01 5.70 -13.81
C GLY A 154 4.54 5.82 -14.22
N GLN A 155 3.80 4.71 -14.30
CA GLN A 155 2.38 4.69 -14.69
C GLN A 155 1.46 4.26 -13.56
N GLY A 156 1.88 3.27 -12.77
CA GLY A 156 1.16 2.72 -11.63
C GLY A 156 1.48 3.44 -10.32
N THR A 157 0.96 2.89 -9.24
CA THR A 157 1.16 3.34 -7.86
C THR A 157 1.50 2.15 -6.98
N ASN A 158 2.71 2.10 -6.45
CA ASN A 158 3.19 1.02 -5.57
C ASN A 158 2.95 1.31 -4.09
N ALA A 159 2.86 2.58 -3.70
CA ALA A 159 2.42 2.95 -2.37
C ALA A 159 1.61 4.25 -2.44
N LEU A 160 0.54 4.34 -1.65
CA LEU A 160 -0.31 5.53 -1.60
C LEU A 160 -0.59 5.90 -0.14
N VAL A 161 -0.16 7.09 0.26
CA VAL A 161 -0.46 7.69 1.57
C VAL A 161 -1.55 8.74 1.41
N VAL A 162 -2.58 8.68 2.24
CA VAL A 162 -3.70 9.65 2.22
C VAL A 162 -4.01 10.08 3.65
N SER A 163 -4.02 11.39 3.90
CA SER A 163 -4.45 11.98 5.17
C SER A 163 -5.27 13.27 4.91
N PRO A 164 -6.51 13.35 5.41
CA PRO A 164 -7.27 12.30 6.10
C PRO A 164 -7.58 11.11 5.18
N PRO A 165 -7.94 9.94 5.72
CA PRO A 165 -8.07 8.70 4.96
C PRO A 165 -9.03 8.74 3.77
N ASP A 166 -10.02 9.62 3.82
CA ASP A 166 -11.10 9.79 2.84
C ASP A 166 -10.90 10.98 1.89
N ALA A 167 -9.74 11.64 1.94
CA ALA A 167 -9.46 12.82 1.10
C ALA A 167 -9.56 12.52 -0.40
N ILE A 168 -9.19 11.32 -0.82
CA ILE A 168 -9.38 10.82 -2.19
C ILE A 168 -9.85 9.37 -2.18
N ALA A 169 -10.55 8.95 -3.23
CA ALA A 169 -10.88 7.55 -3.44
C ALA A 169 -9.66 6.76 -3.96
N PRO A 170 -9.52 5.46 -3.62
CA PRO A 170 -8.52 4.59 -4.23
C PRO A 170 -8.85 4.40 -5.72
N ALA A 171 -7.82 4.52 -6.57
CA ALA A 171 -7.95 4.43 -8.02
C ALA A 171 -6.78 3.65 -8.64
N PHE A 172 -6.46 2.50 -8.05
CA PHE A 172 -5.41 1.60 -8.53
C PHE A 172 -5.81 0.96 -9.86
N GLY A 173 -4.83 0.75 -10.74
CA GLY A 173 -4.99 0.22 -12.10
C GLY A 173 -4.00 0.86 -13.06
N GLY A 174 -4.13 0.61 -14.35
CA GLY A 174 -3.10 0.87 -15.37
C GLY A 174 -2.58 2.31 -15.50
N ARG A 175 -3.26 3.34 -15.00
CA ARG A 175 -2.80 4.74 -14.97
C ARG A 175 -3.07 5.37 -13.59
N SER A 176 -2.88 4.60 -12.55
CA SER A 176 -3.24 5.00 -11.19
C SER A 176 -2.45 6.21 -10.71
N ARG A 177 -1.17 6.36 -11.08
CA ARG A 177 -0.36 7.53 -10.76
C ARG A 177 -1.05 8.83 -11.17
N GLU A 178 -1.39 8.97 -12.45
CA GLU A 178 -2.05 10.17 -12.98
C GLU A 178 -3.45 10.36 -12.36
N THR A 179 -4.17 9.25 -12.12
CA THR A 179 -5.52 9.32 -11.55
C THR A 179 -5.47 9.80 -10.11
N HIS A 180 -4.56 9.31 -9.27
CA HIS A 180 -4.36 9.79 -7.91
C HIS A 180 -3.89 11.25 -7.88
N GLN A 181 -2.99 11.65 -8.79
CA GLN A 181 -2.56 13.05 -8.90
C GLN A 181 -3.74 13.98 -9.20
N ARG A 182 -4.58 13.63 -10.19
CA ARG A 182 -5.76 14.42 -10.52
C ARG A 182 -6.76 14.48 -9.37
N ALA A 183 -6.98 13.37 -8.66
CA ALA A 183 -7.83 13.34 -7.48
C ALA A 183 -7.30 14.24 -6.35
N ALA A 184 -5.98 14.24 -6.12
CA ALA A 184 -5.34 15.11 -5.13
C ALA A 184 -5.52 16.60 -5.49
N VAL A 185 -5.34 16.96 -6.75
CA VAL A 185 -5.60 18.35 -7.21
C VAL A 185 -7.06 18.75 -7.01
N ALA A 186 -7.99 17.86 -7.36
CA ALA A 186 -9.43 18.12 -7.18
C ALA A 186 -9.83 18.26 -5.70
N ALA A 187 -9.14 17.56 -4.80
CA ALA A 187 -9.32 17.64 -3.35
C ALA A 187 -8.55 18.82 -2.71
N CYS A 188 -7.87 19.67 -3.49
CA CYS A 188 -6.97 20.71 -2.99
C CYS A 188 -5.91 20.17 -2.01
N ALA A 189 -5.50 18.92 -2.20
CA ALA A 189 -4.49 18.28 -1.37
C ALA A 189 -3.06 18.70 -1.74
N ARG A 190 -2.16 18.71 -0.77
CA ARG A 190 -0.72 18.73 -1.04
C ARG A 190 -0.33 17.39 -1.62
N PHE A 191 0.07 17.38 -2.88
CA PHE A 191 0.48 16.18 -3.59
C PHE A 191 2.00 16.04 -3.59
N LEU A 192 2.48 14.84 -3.26
CA LEU A 192 3.89 14.48 -3.34
C LEU A 192 4.05 13.20 -4.16
N GLU A 193 5.02 13.22 -5.03
CA GLU A 193 5.54 12.02 -5.67
C GLU A 193 6.91 11.73 -5.05
N LEU A 194 7.05 10.54 -4.48
CA LEU A 194 8.21 10.15 -3.71
C LEU A 194 8.89 8.97 -4.40
N ASP A 195 10.20 9.02 -4.47
CA ASP A 195 11.07 7.94 -4.92
C ASP A 195 11.53 7.06 -3.74
N GLY A 196 12.01 5.89 -4.03
CA GLY A 196 12.60 5.02 -3.02
C GLY A 196 12.50 3.53 -3.36
N PRO A 197 12.87 2.65 -2.42
CA PRO A 197 12.94 1.22 -2.65
C PRO A 197 11.58 0.56 -2.95
N LEU A 198 10.47 1.25 -2.65
CA LEU A 198 9.12 0.76 -2.93
C LEU A 198 8.68 0.92 -4.39
N SER A 199 9.51 1.48 -5.28
CA SER A 199 9.18 1.64 -6.70
C SER A 199 9.28 0.34 -7.50
N LEU A 200 9.93 -0.70 -6.97
CA LEU A 200 10.05 -2.01 -7.61
C LEU A 200 8.95 -2.94 -7.11
N ASP A 201 8.11 -3.40 -8.00
CA ASP A 201 7.11 -4.45 -7.81
C ASP A 201 7.45 -5.69 -8.66
N LEU A 202 6.90 -6.84 -8.30
CA LEU A 202 7.16 -8.12 -8.96
C LEU A 202 5.96 -8.53 -9.83
N ASP A 203 5.79 -7.97 -11.02
CA ASP A 203 4.66 -8.32 -11.89
C ASP A 203 5.03 -9.23 -13.06
N THR A 204 6.28 -9.19 -13.49
CA THR A 204 6.77 -9.91 -14.66
C THR A 204 8.07 -10.68 -14.36
N PRO A 205 8.46 -11.65 -15.21
CA PRO A 205 9.76 -12.31 -15.11
C PRO A 205 10.95 -11.32 -15.09
N ALA A 206 10.86 -10.23 -15.85
CA ALA A 206 11.89 -9.20 -15.85
C ALA A 206 11.99 -8.45 -14.50
N ASP A 207 10.87 -8.30 -13.77
CA ASP A 207 10.86 -7.72 -12.42
C ASP A 207 11.53 -8.67 -11.42
N LEU A 208 11.27 -9.98 -11.55
CA LEU A 208 11.90 -10.99 -10.70
C LEU A 208 13.42 -10.99 -10.87
N ILE A 209 13.92 -10.97 -12.11
CA ILE A 209 15.36 -10.86 -12.40
C ILE A 209 15.95 -9.58 -11.81
N ALA A 210 15.26 -8.44 -11.99
CA ALA A 210 15.73 -7.16 -11.45
C ALA A 210 15.77 -7.15 -9.91
N ALA A 211 14.78 -7.75 -9.27
CA ALA A 211 14.71 -7.88 -7.82
C ALA A 211 15.81 -8.82 -7.29
N GLU A 212 16.02 -9.98 -7.92
CA GLU A 212 17.07 -10.94 -7.54
C GLU A 212 18.48 -10.35 -7.72
N ALA A 213 18.70 -9.53 -8.74
CA ALA A 213 19.98 -8.82 -8.93
C ALA A 213 20.28 -7.83 -7.80
N THR A 214 19.25 -7.29 -7.14
CA THR A 214 19.38 -6.27 -6.09
C THR A 214 19.36 -6.87 -4.69
N LEU A 215 18.56 -7.90 -4.47
CA LEU A 215 18.23 -8.44 -3.14
C LEU A 215 18.77 -9.84 -2.90
N GLY A 216 19.31 -10.50 -3.92
CA GLY A 216 19.64 -11.92 -3.88
C GLY A 216 18.46 -12.81 -4.29
N SER A 217 18.67 -14.16 -4.29
CA SER A 217 17.65 -15.10 -4.77
C SER A 217 16.31 -14.94 -4.05
N LEU A 218 15.27 -14.76 -4.83
CA LEU A 218 13.86 -14.76 -4.38
C LEU A 218 13.17 -16.10 -4.67
N ARG A 219 13.87 -17.02 -5.34
CA ARG A 219 13.45 -18.42 -5.54
C ARG A 219 13.92 -19.22 -4.33
N GLY A 220 13.07 -20.03 -3.78
CA GLY A 220 13.28 -20.80 -2.56
C GLY A 220 14.45 -21.78 -2.63
#